data_b3630e0f63f1ed7d6578b7ff8ecda77e
#
_entry.id   b3630e0f63f1ed7d6578b7ff8ecda77e
#
_cell.length_a   1.000
_cell.length_b   1.000
_cell.length_c   1.000
_cell.angle_alpha   90.00
_cell.angle_beta   90.00
_cell.angle_gamma   90.00
#
_symmetry.space_group_name_H-M   'P 1'
#
loop_
_entity.id
_entity.type
_entity.pdbx_description
1 polymer ?
#
loop_
_entity_poly.entity_id
_entity_poly.type
_entity_poly.pdbx_seq_one_letter_code
_entity_poly.pdbx_strand_id
1 'polypeptide(L)'
;MRGGRDIVLVCAFATLVASCGEAQKPAVPPPPAVSVAALVKRTVSDFDEYVGRFTAVNSVEVRARVSGYLEGVHFKDGQIVKQGDLLFTIDKRPFQNTLDQARANLAQAKSNLAFTESDYTRGQQLVRDKTITEQTFEQRAQAYHNAQASVSNNEAAVRQAELDIQFTELRAPVNGRIGDRRVSPGNLVTGGTAGNTTLLATIVSTDPIYFEFTFDEGSFLRYERMSKTGNDIASRGAGVQVALKLIDEDRFDHQGHLDFVDNAIDRSTGTIRGRAVFANPNNIFTPGMFARVRVPGSPPYEAMLLPDAAIGTEQTRKFVLTVNADNTVVSKYVTLGQTTADNLRVIKDGLGPDDRVIVNGLLRARPGQKVTPQEEGKPGAAPAQGASLPQTPK
;
A
#
# COMPACT_ATOMS: atom_id res chain seq x y z
N MET A 1 -15.40 -114.92 -34.65
CA MET A 1 -14.17 -114.08 -34.78
C MET A 1 -14.53 -112.68 -34.34
N ARG A 2 -13.88 -112.21 -33.30
CA ARG A 2 -13.71 -110.81 -32.76
C ARG A 2 -14.92 -109.88 -32.87
N GLY A 3 -15.40 -109.44 -31.71
CA GLY A 3 -16.21 -108.23 -31.49
C GLY A 3 -17.13 -108.23 -30.28
N GLY A 4 -16.62 -108.40 -29.10
CA GLY A 4 -17.46 -108.38 -27.92
C GLY A 4 -16.76 -107.80 -26.65
N ARG A 5 -16.09 -106.60 -26.83
CA ARG A 5 -15.34 -105.97 -25.68
C ARG A 5 -15.51 -104.47 -25.46
N ASP A 6 -16.30 -103.80 -26.30
CA ASP A 6 -16.32 -102.34 -26.28
C ASP A 6 -17.60 -101.68 -25.67
N ILE A 7 -18.56 -102.53 -25.14
CA ILE A 7 -19.82 -101.95 -24.62
C ILE A 7 -19.87 -101.77 -23.10
N VAL A 8 -18.89 -102.24 -22.29
CA VAL A 8 -18.89 -102.15 -20.86
C VAL A 8 -18.17 -100.82 -20.34
N LEU A 9 -17.40 -100.13 -21.19
CA LEU A 9 -16.64 -98.94 -20.74
C LEU A 9 -17.39 -97.64 -20.86
N VAL A 10 -18.53 -97.54 -21.52
CA VAL A 10 -19.31 -96.28 -21.74
C VAL A 10 -20.30 -95.98 -20.62
N CYS A 11 -20.75 -97.01 -19.76
CA CYS A 11 -21.69 -96.76 -18.71
C CYS A 11 -21.08 -96.33 -17.37
N ALA A 12 -19.73 -96.34 -17.20
CA ALA A 12 -19.06 -95.93 -15.95
C ALA A 12 -18.69 -94.42 -15.88
N PHE A 13 -18.86 -93.68 -17.00
CA PHE A 13 -18.45 -92.27 -17.05
C PHE A 13 -19.64 -91.30 -16.92
N ALA A 14 -20.90 -91.81 -16.80
CA ALA A 14 -22.08 -90.94 -16.83
C ALA A 14 -22.60 -90.57 -15.43
N THR A 15 -21.96 -91.00 -14.30
CA THR A 15 -22.46 -90.75 -12.94
C THR A 15 -21.59 -89.72 -12.11
N LEU A 16 -20.66 -88.99 -12.72
CA LEU A 16 -19.78 -88.10 -11.98
C LEU A 16 -20.00 -86.56 -12.29
N VAL A 17 -21.09 -86.16 -12.94
CA VAL A 17 -21.38 -84.79 -13.31
C VAL A 17 -22.69 -84.27 -12.68
N ALA A 18 -23.12 -84.73 -11.53
CA ALA A 18 -24.26 -84.18 -10.83
C ALA A 18 -23.88 -83.60 -9.44
N SER A 19 -22.79 -82.87 -9.35
CA SER A 19 -22.54 -81.95 -8.18
C SER A 19 -22.64 -80.54 -8.73
N CYS A 20 -23.84 -80.03 -9.00
CA CYS A 20 -24.10 -78.62 -9.18
C CYS A 20 -23.77 -77.92 -7.88
N GLY A 21 -22.56 -77.27 -7.82
CA GLY A 21 -22.23 -76.31 -6.80
C GLY A 21 -23.22 -75.16 -6.85
N GLU A 22 -23.83 -74.83 -5.74
CA GLU A 22 -24.55 -73.59 -5.51
C GLU A 22 -23.67 -72.43 -5.97
N ALA A 23 -24.13 -71.69 -6.95
CA ALA A 23 -23.48 -70.47 -7.40
C ALA A 23 -23.47 -69.52 -6.20
N GLN A 24 -22.33 -69.39 -5.51
CA GLN A 24 -22.09 -68.30 -4.55
C GLN A 24 -22.37 -67.00 -5.27
N LYS A 25 -23.45 -66.31 -4.90
CA LYS A 25 -23.68 -64.95 -5.30
C LYS A 25 -22.38 -64.18 -5.00
N PRO A 26 -21.79 -63.43 -6.01
CA PRO A 26 -20.61 -62.67 -5.76
C PRO A 26 -20.86 -61.75 -4.60
N ALA A 27 -20.07 -61.90 -3.53
CA ALA A 27 -20.14 -61.05 -2.37
C ALA A 27 -19.96 -59.59 -2.86
N VAL A 28 -20.99 -58.78 -2.71
CA VAL A 28 -20.93 -57.36 -3.02
C VAL A 28 -19.78 -56.80 -2.19
N PRO A 29 -18.73 -56.23 -2.83
CA PRO A 29 -17.61 -55.69 -2.06
C PRO A 29 -18.13 -54.68 -1.05
N PRO A 30 -17.58 -54.65 0.17
CA PRO A 30 -18.05 -53.72 1.19
C PRO A 30 -17.95 -52.28 0.67
N PRO A 31 -18.92 -51.40 1.00
CA PRO A 31 -18.89 -50.02 0.58
C PRO A 31 -17.56 -49.36 0.91
N PRO A 32 -16.92 -48.62 -0.03
CA PRO A 32 -15.65 -48.01 0.26
C PRO A 32 -15.74 -46.99 1.40
N ALA A 33 -14.75 -47.03 2.30
CA ALA A 33 -14.63 -46.04 3.36
C ALA A 33 -14.18 -44.69 2.81
N VAL A 34 -14.87 -43.63 3.19
CA VAL A 34 -14.57 -42.24 2.82
C VAL A 34 -14.59 -41.37 4.06
N SER A 35 -13.66 -40.37 4.12
CA SER A 35 -13.70 -39.38 5.19
C SER A 35 -14.65 -38.24 4.80
N VAL A 36 -15.58 -37.94 5.70
CA VAL A 36 -16.52 -36.82 5.55
C VAL A 36 -16.24 -35.75 6.60
N ALA A 37 -16.29 -34.49 6.19
CA ALA A 37 -16.24 -33.36 7.10
C ALA A 37 -17.52 -32.54 7.01
N ALA A 38 -17.92 -31.96 8.14
CA ALA A 38 -18.93 -30.94 8.19
C ALA A 38 -18.34 -29.62 7.65
N LEU A 39 -19.19 -28.82 7.05
CA LEU A 39 -18.79 -27.49 6.55
C LEU A 39 -18.35 -26.56 7.69
N VAL A 40 -17.23 -25.93 7.56
CA VAL A 40 -16.77 -24.90 8.50
C VAL A 40 -17.47 -23.59 8.14
N LYS A 41 -18.37 -23.10 9.00
CA LYS A 41 -19.00 -21.80 8.87
C LYS A 41 -18.09 -20.73 9.47
N ARG A 42 -17.74 -19.72 8.72
CA ARG A 42 -16.92 -18.60 9.18
C ARG A 42 -17.35 -17.31 8.48
N THR A 43 -17.30 -16.21 9.22
CA THR A 43 -17.42 -14.89 8.63
C THR A 43 -16.14 -14.58 7.85
N VAL A 44 -16.28 -14.30 6.57
CA VAL A 44 -15.20 -13.94 5.65
C VAL A 44 -15.53 -12.66 4.90
N SER A 45 -14.51 -11.97 4.42
CA SER A 45 -14.65 -10.88 3.46
C SER A 45 -13.86 -11.25 2.21
N ASP A 46 -14.42 -11.01 1.05
CA ASP A 46 -13.64 -11.08 -0.19
C ASP A 46 -12.65 -9.92 -0.23
N PHE A 47 -11.57 -10.10 -0.96
CA PHE A 47 -10.56 -9.06 -1.18
C PHE A 47 -10.10 -9.09 -2.62
N ASP A 48 -9.70 -7.90 -3.09
CA ASP A 48 -9.06 -7.73 -4.39
C ASP A 48 -7.59 -7.41 -4.17
N GLU A 49 -6.73 -7.93 -5.04
CA GLU A 49 -5.28 -7.70 -4.98
C GLU A 49 -4.85 -6.84 -6.17
N TYR A 50 -4.13 -5.77 -5.86
CA TYR A 50 -3.58 -4.87 -6.86
C TYR A 50 -2.07 -4.74 -6.70
N VAL A 51 -1.39 -4.56 -7.82
CA VAL A 51 0.03 -4.23 -7.84
C VAL A 51 0.17 -2.72 -7.93
N GLY A 52 1.11 -2.16 -7.18
CA GLY A 52 1.37 -0.74 -7.18
C GLY A 52 2.82 -0.42 -6.83
N ARG A 53 3.08 0.86 -6.62
CA ARG A 53 4.41 1.38 -6.25
C ARG A 53 4.33 2.28 -5.03
N PHE A 54 5.39 2.26 -4.26
CA PHE A 54 5.57 3.26 -3.21
C PHE A 54 5.97 4.60 -3.80
N THR A 55 5.38 5.67 -3.28
CA THR A 55 5.73 7.05 -3.60
C THR A 55 5.96 7.84 -2.31
N ALA A 56 6.88 8.80 -2.35
CA ALA A 56 7.11 9.66 -1.20
C ALA A 56 5.93 10.61 -1.00
N VAL A 57 5.57 10.91 0.25
CA VAL A 57 4.58 11.94 0.57
C VAL A 57 5.06 13.31 0.10
N ASN A 58 6.35 13.60 0.34
CA ASN A 58 7.00 14.83 -0.11
C ASN A 58 8.28 14.49 -0.86
N SER A 59 8.47 15.08 -2.02
CA SER A 59 9.72 15.05 -2.78
C SER A 59 10.12 16.50 -3.06
N VAL A 60 11.22 16.93 -2.45
CA VAL A 60 11.66 18.33 -2.53
C VAL A 60 13.05 18.40 -3.13
N GLU A 61 13.16 19.19 -4.18
CA GLU A 61 14.45 19.56 -4.79
C GLU A 61 15.06 20.72 -4.02
N VAL A 62 16.21 20.51 -3.42
CA VAL A 62 17.00 21.56 -2.77
C VAL A 62 17.79 22.29 -3.84
N ARG A 63 17.38 23.52 -4.14
CA ARG A 63 17.99 24.38 -5.16
C ARG A 63 18.58 25.64 -4.54
N ALA A 64 19.67 26.16 -5.13
CA ALA A 64 20.27 27.42 -4.71
C ALA A 64 19.28 28.58 -4.93
N ARG A 65 19.15 29.46 -3.93
CA ARG A 65 18.35 30.69 -4.03
C ARG A 65 19.19 31.91 -4.35
N VAL A 66 20.48 31.88 -4.01
CA VAL A 66 21.46 32.92 -4.31
C VAL A 66 22.62 32.29 -5.06
N SER A 67 23.32 33.11 -5.88
CA SER A 67 24.47 32.67 -6.66
C SER A 67 25.75 32.90 -5.87
N GLY A 68 26.66 31.92 -5.86
CA GLY A 68 27.92 32.03 -5.15
C GLY A 68 28.70 30.72 -5.17
N TYR A 69 29.89 30.70 -4.60
CA TYR A 69 30.67 29.48 -4.46
C TYR A 69 30.17 28.65 -3.30
N LEU A 70 30.02 27.33 -3.52
CA LEU A 70 29.66 26.38 -2.47
C LEU A 70 30.84 26.22 -1.54
N GLU A 71 30.69 26.61 -0.28
CA GLU A 71 31.76 26.56 0.74
C GLU A 71 31.79 25.19 1.42
N GLY A 72 30.61 24.63 1.77
CA GLY A 72 30.52 23.38 2.51
C GLY A 72 29.27 22.58 2.26
N VAL A 73 29.40 21.25 2.51
CA VAL A 73 28.32 20.28 2.53
C VAL A 73 28.33 19.62 3.90
N HIS A 74 27.18 19.61 4.60
CA HIS A 74 27.07 19.23 6.01
C HIS A 74 26.30 17.92 6.25
N PHE A 75 26.10 17.11 5.24
CA PHE A 75 25.43 15.81 5.32
C PHE A 75 26.24 14.74 4.57
N LYS A 76 25.91 13.48 4.79
CA LYS A 76 26.37 12.35 4.00
C LYS A 76 25.28 11.91 3.03
N ASP A 77 25.68 11.50 1.83
CA ASP A 77 24.76 10.98 0.82
C ASP A 77 23.91 9.82 1.39
N GLY A 78 22.60 9.88 1.20
CA GLY A 78 21.66 8.89 1.75
C GLY A 78 21.29 9.06 3.23
N GLN A 79 21.77 10.10 3.91
CA GLN A 79 21.47 10.36 5.32
C GLN A 79 19.99 10.73 5.53
N ILE A 80 19.43 10.37 6.68
CA ILE A 80 18.14 10.89 7.13
C ILE A 80 18.39 12.27 7.76
N VAL A 81 17.68 13.28 7.26
CA VAL A 81 17.75 14.67 7.71
C VAL A 81 16.41 15.10 8.31
N LYS A 82 16.48 16.00 9.26
CA LYS A 82 15.30 16.63 9.89
C LYS A 82 15.09 18.02 9.31
N GLN A 83 13.85 18.48 9.30
CA GLN A 83 13.53 19.85 8.93
C GLN A 83 14.36 20.85 9.75
N GLY A 84 15.01 21.80 9.07
CA GLY A 84 15.89 22.79 9.65
C GLY A 84 17.37 22.39 9.69
N ASP A 85 17.75 21.14 9.45
CA ASP A 85 19.14 20.71 9.40
C ASP A 85 19.90 21.48 8.31
N LEU A 86 21.13 21.96 8.61
CA LEU A 86 21.98 22.62 7.66
C LEU A 86 22.53 21.62 6.66
N LEU A 87 22.32 21.87 5.36
CA LEU A 87 22.74 20.99 4.27
C LEU A 87 23.94 21.55 3.51
N PHE A 88 23.84 22.80 3.10
CA PHE A 88 24.85 23.46 2.30
C PHE A 88 25.11 24.87 2.81
N THR A 89 26.34 25.33 2.63
CA THR A 89 26.73 26.72 2.89
C THR A 89 27.35 27.31 1.63
N ILE A 90 26.84 28.45 1.19
CA ILE A 90 27.38 29.26 0.12
C ILE A 90 28.23 30.39 0.75
N ASP A 91 29.30 30.86 0.09
CA ASP A 91 30.17 31.90 0.59
C ASP A 91 29.39 33.18 0.96
N LYS A 92 29.40 33.51 2.26
CA LYS A 92 28.61 34.60 2.86
C LYS A 92 29.26 35.97 2.67
N ARG A 93 30.57 36.01 2.41
CA ARG A 93 31.36 37.27 2.43
C ARG A 93 30.81 38.34 1.49
N PRO A 94 30.44 38.04 0.23
CA PRO A 94 29.85 39.06 -0.66
C PRO A 94 28.54 39.63 -0.12
N PHE A 95 27.69 38.76 0.45
CA PHE A 95 26.38 39.15 0.98
C PHE A 95 26.51 39.93 2.29
N GLN A 96 27.52 39.62 3.12
CA GLN A 96 27.83 40.41 4.32
C GLN A 96 28.24 41.85 3.97
N ASN A 97 29.11 42.00 2.97
CA ASN A 97 29.50 43.31 2.49
C ASN A 97 28.30 44.14 1.96
N THR A 98 27.37 43.47 1.26
CA THR A 98 26.13 44.11 0.77
C THR A 98 25.24 44.54 1.95
N LEU A 99 25.09 43.74 2.97
CA LEU A 99 24.33 44.08 4.18
C LEU A 99 24.96 45.26 4.90
N ASP A 100 26.28 45.28 5.08
CA ASP A 100 26.96 46.33 5.79
C ASP A 100 26.84 47.67 5.01
N GLN A 101 26.89 47.64 3.66
CA GLN A 101 26.63 48.83 2.82
C GLN A 101 25.17 49.30 2.96
N ALA A 102 24.18 48.38 2.96
CA ALA A 102 22.75 48.72 3.16
C ALA A 102 22.50 49.35 4.53
N ARG A 103 23.14 48.84 5.57
CA ARG A 103 23.07 49.40 6.93
C ARG A 103 23.69 50.82 7.02
N ALA A 104 24.82 51.05 6.35
CA ALA A 104 25.44 52.39 6.26
C ALA A 104 24.53 53.41 5.56
N ASN A 105 23.90 53.00 4.45
CA ASN A 105 22.93 53.83 3.73
C ASN A 105 21.71 54.17 4.59
N LEU A 106 21.18 53.17 5.36
CA LEU A 106 20.08 53.39 6.30
C LEU A 106 20.48 54.39 7.38
N ALA A 107 21.68 54.26 7.95
CA ALA A 107 22.18 55.20 8.97
C ALA A 107 22.26 56.64 8.42
N GLN A 108 22.72 56.80 7.20
CA GLN A 108 22.76 58.11 6.52
C GLN A 108 21.33 58.66 6.32
N ALA A 109 20.39 57.84 5.85
CA ALA A 109 18.99 58.25 5.64
C ALA A 109 18.32 58.66 6.98
N LYS A 110 18.58 57.94 8.07
CA LYS A 110 18.08 58.26 9.40
C LYS A 110 18.65 59.59 9.92
N SER A 111 19.93 59.86 9.68
CA SER A 111 20.56 61.16 10.04
C SER A 111 19.94 62.33 9.27
N ASN A 112 19.67 62.13 7.95
CA ASN A 112 18.98 63.15 7.16
C ASN A 112 17.53 63.35 7.60
N LEU A 113 16.81 62.29 7.98
CA LEU A 113 15.44 62.40 8.53
C LEU A 113 15.44 63.20 9.80
N ALA A 114 16.34 62.96 10.74
CA ALA A 114 16.46 63.70 11.97
C ALA A 114 16.72 65.20 11.76
N PHE A 115 17.56 65.52 10.76
CA PHE A 115 17.80 66.92 10.36
C PHE A 115 16.53 67.59 9.80
N THR A 116 15.87 66.95 8.82
CA THR A 116 14.67 67.51 8.16
C THR A 116 13.48 67.54 9.10
N GLU A 117 13.34 66.62 10.05
CA GLU A 117 12.31 66.63 11.12
C GLU A 117 12.49 67.84 12.04
N SER A 118 13.75 68.11 12.45
CA SER A 118 14.05 69.28 13.26
C SER A 118 13.75 70.57 12.52
N ASP A 119 14.09 70.65 11.22
CA ASP A 119 13.81 71.78 10.36
C ASP A 119 12.33 72.01 10.09
N TYR A 120 11.56 70.90 9.85
CA TYR A 120 10.11 70.91 9.73
C TYR A 120 9.45 71.44 11.00
N THR A 121 9.83 70.94 12.17
CA THR A 121 9.28 71.35 13.49
C THR A 121 9.54 72.82 13.73
N ARG A 122 10.75 73.31 13.44
CA ARG A 122 11.11 74.71 13.52
C ARG A 122 10.29 75.55 12.53
N GLY A 123 10.15 75.04 11.29
CA GLY A 123 9.34 75.71 10.26
C GLY A 123 7.87 75.86 10.66
N GLN A 124 7.31 74.89 11.33
CA GLN A 124 5.92 74.91 11.86
C GLN A 124 5.71 76.06 12.91
N GLN A 125 6.70 76.34 13.74
CA GLN A 125 6.65 77.49 14.66
C GLN A 125 6.78 78.81 13.93
N LEU A 126 7.74 78.97 12.98
CA LEU A 126 7.99 80.19 12.22
C LEU A 126 6.82 80.62 11.35
N VAL A 127 6.05 79.64 10.77
CA VAL A 127 4.82 79.93 10.02
C VAL A 127 3.74 80.53 10.94
N ARG A 128 3.56 79.95 12.13
CA ARG A 128 2.61 80.45 13.15
C ARG A 128 2.92 81.89 13.54
N ASP A 129 4.23 82.20 13.65
CA ASP A 129 4.74 83.52 14.02
C ASP A 129 4.83 84.48 12.78
N LYS A 130 4.31 84.02 11.60
CA LYS A 130 4.32 84.75 10.31
C LYS A 130 5.74 85.23 9.87
N THR A 131 6.79 84.52 10.33
CA THR A 131 8.19 84.84 10.00
C THR A 131 8.63 84.24 8.68
N ILE A 132 8.03 83.18 8.19
CA ILE A 132 8.28 82.55 6.90
C ILE A 132 6.97 82.41 6.10
N THR A 133 7.10 82.31 4.77
CA THR A 133 5.96 82.09 3.85
C THR A 133 5.45 80.64 3.95
N GLU A 134 4.16 80.38 3.66
CA GLU A 134 3.56 79.04 3.52
C GLU A 134 4.36 78.20 2.52
N GLN A 135 4.73 78.74 1.39
CA GLN A 135 5.54 78.07 0.36
C GLN A 135 6.87 77.52 0.96
N THR A 136 7.54 78.30 1.79
CA THR A 136 8.80 77.86 2.44
C THR A 136 8.55 76.74 3.45
N PHE A 137 7.43 76.79 4.15
CA PHE A 137 7.03 75.70 5.07
C PHE A 137 6.67 74.42 4.28
N GLU A 138 5.91 74.51 3.21
CA GLU A 138 5.58 73.36 2.34
C GLU A 138 6.83 72.67 1.79
N GLN A 139 7.84 73.44 1.37
CA GLN A 139 9.13 72.88 0.95
C GLN A 139 9.82 72.08 2.03
N ARG A 140 9.80 72.53 3.30
CA ARG A 140 10.36 71.80 4.43
C ARG A 140 9.54 70.56 4.76
N ALA A 141 8.20 70.65 4.73
CA ALA A 141 7.32 69.51 4.90
C ALA A 141 7.58 68.43 3.81
N GLN A 142 7.73 68.84 2.57
CA GLN A 142 8.05 67.93 1.49
C GLN A 142 9.44 67.27 1.68
N ALA A 143 10.44 68.01 2.12
CA ALA A 143 11.77 67.49 2.43
C ALA A 143 11.72 66.45 3.57
N TYR A 144 10.96 66.72 4.62
CA TYR A 144 10.72 65.75 5.71
C TYR A 144 10.02 64.46 5.21
N HIS A 145 8.95 64.57 4.43
CA HIS A 145 8.27 63.40 3.89
C HIS A 145 9.16 62.59 2.93
N ASN A 146 9.98 63.28 2.11
CA ASN A 146 10.94 62.62 1.24
C ASN A 146 12.03 61.88 2.05
N ALA A 147 12.52 62.46 3.13
CA ALA A 147 13.49 61.83 4.02
C ALA A 147 12.87 60.59 4.75
N GLN A 148 11.60 60.69 5.16
CA GLN A 148 10.86 59.56 5.75
C GLN A 148 10.70 58.41 4.76
N ALA A 149 10.34 58.69 3.51
CA ALA A 149 10.25 57.70 2.44
C ALA A 149 11.62 57.06 2.14
N SER A 150 12.71 57.87 2.19
CA SER A 150 14.07 57.38 2.00
C SER A 150 14.49 56.37 3.10
N VAL A 151 14.15 56.64 4.36
CA VAL A 151 14.39 55.69 5.45
C VAL A 151 13.66 54.36 5.20
N SER A 152 12.39 54.43 4.86
CA SER A 152 11.59 53.22 4.56
C SER A 152 12.18 52.41 3.41
N ASN A 153 12.66 53.06 2.35
CA ASN A 153 13.31 52.38 1.23
C ASN A 153 14.63 51.69 1.64
N ASN A 154 15.48 52.37 2.42
CA ASN A 154 16.73 51.77 2.91
C ASN A 154 16.50 50.65 3.93
N GLU A 155 15.44 50.73 4.74
CA GLU A 155 15.03 49.61 5.60
C GLU A 155 14.62 48.38 4.80
N ALA A 156 13.94 48.55 3.67
CA ALA A 156 13.63 47.46 2.76
C ALA A 156 14.90 46.84 2.15
N ALA A 157 15.88 47.68 1.76
CA ALA A 157 17.17 47.21 1.27
C ALA A 157 17.96 46.40 2.30
N VAL A 158 17.93 46.79 3.59
CA VAL A 158 18.56 46.03 4.67
C VAL A 158 17.88 44.70 4.83
N ARG A 159 16.52 44.62 4.87
CA ARG A 159 15.78 43.37 4.95
C ARG A 159 16.09 42.42 3.79
N GLN A 160 16.23 42.97 2.57
CA GLN A 160 16.60 42.14 1.40
C GLN A 160 18.00 41.55 1.58
N ALA A 161 18.98 42.32 1.98
CA ALA A 161 20.35 41.84 2.19
C ALA A 161 20.43 40.81 3.33
N GLU A 162 19.61 40.94 4.38
CA GLU A 162 19.49 39.95 5.46
C GLU A 162 18.87 38.61 4.97
N LEU A 163 17.87 38.67 4.11
CA LEU A 163 17.30 37.49 3.44
C LEU A 163 18.30 36.79 2.54
N ASP A 164 19.10 37.55 1.78
CA ASP A 164 20.14 37.00 0.89
C ASP A 164 21.20 36.24 1.71
N ILE A 165 21.59 36.73 2.88
CA ILE A 165 22.46 36.02 3.83
C ILE A 165 21.78 34.74 4.35
N GLN A 166 20.53 34.81 4.72
CA GLN A 166 19.80 33.58 5.14
C GLN A 166 19.78 32.52 4.05
N PHE A 167 19.66 32.92 2.79
CA PHE A 167 19.65 31.99 1.65
C PHE A 167 21.03 31.41 1.32
N THR A 168 22.13 31.93 1.91
CA THR A 168 23.45 31.27 1.81
C THR A 168 23.52 30.00 2.65
N GLU A 169 22.66 29.83 3.66
CA GLU A 169 22.53 28.61 4.44
C GLU A 169 21.30 27.82 3.98
N LEU A 170 21.54 26.78 3.21
CA LEU A 170 20.45 25.93 2.73
C LEU A 170 20.16 24.88 3.77
N ARG A 171 18.92 24.91 4.29
CA ARG A 171 18.42 23.99 5.30
C ARG A 171 17.36 23.07 4.73
N ALA A 172 17.21 21.88 5.33
CA ALA A 172 16.20 20.91 4.95
C ALA A 172 14.80 21.48 5.16
N PRO A 173 13.94 21.54 4.12
CA PRO A 173 12.57 22.04 4.25
C PRO A 173 11.62 21.00 4.85
N VAL A 174 11.96 19.72 4.76
CA VAL A 174 11.15 18.57 5.24
C VAL A 174 12.02 17.51 5.87
N ASN A 175 11.41 16.65 6.70
CA ASN A 175 12.06 15.44 7.18
C ASN A 175 12.11 14.42 6.04
N GLY A 176 13.21 13.65 5.94
CA GLY A 176 13.31 12.61 4.94
C GLY A 176 14.75 12.14 4.72
N ARG A 177 14.92 11.31 3.70
CA ARG A 177 16.23 10.86 3.24
C ARG A 177 16.72 11.78 2.14
N ILE A 178 17.92 12.35 2.33
CA ILE A 178 18.57 13.14 1.30
C ILE A 178 19.28 12.21 0.30
N GLY A 179 19.19 12.55 -0.99
CA GLY A 179 19.89 11.85 -2.05
C GLY A 179 21.39 12.18 -2.09
N ASP A 180 22.00 11.88 -3.21
CA ASP A 180 23.39 12.26 -3.50
C ASP A 180 23.52 13.77 -3.72
N ARG A 181 24.64 14.33 -3.32
CA ARG A 181 25.00 15.71 -3.66
C ARG A 181 25.30 15.82 -5.15
N ARG A 182 24.68 16.81 -5.82
CA ARG A 182 24.89 17.07 -7.25
C ARG A 182 26.06 18.02 -7.52
N VAL A 183 26.53 18.71 -6.48
CA VAL A 183 27.57 19.75 -6.59
C VAL A 183 28.56 19.58 -5.44
N SER A 184 29.86 19.73 -5.75
CA SER A 184 30.95 19.65 -4.76
C SER A 184 31.34 21.02 -4.23
N PRO A 185 31.89 21.12 -3.01
CA PRO A 185 32.48 22.35 -2.49
C PRO A 185 33.51 22.94 -3.47
N GLY A 186 33.55 24.25 -3.57
CA GLY A 186 34.39 25.00 -4.52
C GLY A 186 33.73 25.28 -5.86
N ASN A 187 32.61 24.66 -6.22
CA ASN A 187 31.88 24.95 -7.45
C ASN A 187 31.01 26.19 -7.31
N LEU A 188 30.87 26.95 -8.42
CA LEU A 188 29.90 28.03 -8.52
C LEU A 188 28.49 27.47 -8.68
N VAL A 189 27.55 27.92 -7.85
CA VAL A 189 26.14 27.63 -7.97
C VAL A 189 25.35 28.85 -8.41
N THR A 190 24.34 28.66 -9.23
CA THR A 190 23.45 29.70 -9.71
C THR A 190 22.14 29.66 -8.98
N GLY A 191 21.76 30.74 -8.32
CA GLY A 191 20.49 30.95 -7.66
C GLY A 191 19.62 31.99 -8.36
N GLY A 192 18.42 32.23 -7.81
CA GLY A 192 17.50 33.27 -8.30
C GLY A 192 16.12 32.70 -8.66
N THR A 193 15.29 33.57 -9.23
CA THR A 193 13.89 33.24 -9.61
C THR A 193 13.77 32.76 -11.07
N ALA A 194 14.83 32.86 -11.87
CA ALA A 194 14.85 32.36 -13.24
C ALA A 194 15.10 30.87 -13.31
N GLY A 195 14.47 30.16 -14.25
CA GLY A 195 14.38 28.69 -14.34
C GLY A 195 15.68 27.87 -14.38
N ASN A 196 16.87 28.50 -14.30
CA ASN A 196 18.19 27.84 -14.38
C ASN A 196 18.90 27.74 -13.02
N THR A 197 18.14 27.55 -11.92
CA THR A 197 18.76 27.40 -10.61
C THR A 197 19.44 26.03 -10.46
N THR A 198 20.63 26.00 -9.85
CA THR A 198 21.40 24.78 -9.64
C THR A 198 20.70 23.87 -8.64
N LEU A 199 20.39 22.62 -9.05
CA LEU A 199 19.94 21.54 -8.17
C LEU A 199 21.13 21.03 -7.36
N LEU A 200 21.01 21.03 -6.03
CA LEU A 200 22.07 20.63 -5.11
C LEU A 200 21.85 19.21 -4.57
N ALA A 201 20.63 18.87 -4.17
CA ALA A 201 20.22 17.55 -3.71
C ALA A 201 18.70 17.41 -3.80
N THR A 202 18.19 16.17 -3.64
CA THR A 202 16.75 15.89 -3.49
C THR A 202 16.49 15.27 -2.13
N ILE A 203 15.45 15.70 -1.44
CA ILE A 203 14.99 15.07 -0.19
C ILE A 203 13.65 14.42 -0.45
N VAL A 204 13.53 13.13 -0.08
CA VAL A 204 12.28 12.38 -0.15
C VAL A 204 11.84 11.99 1.26
N SER A 205 10.58 12.24 1.60
CA SER A 205 10.02 11.76 2.86
C SER A 205 9.92 10.24 2.84
N THR A 206 10.22 9.60 3.96
CA THR A 206 10.22 8.13 4.06
C THR A 206 9.13 7.61 5.00
N ASP A 207 8.68 8.40 5.98
CA ASP A 207 7.65 8.05 6.94
C ASP A 207 6.74 9.27 7.22
N PRO A 208 5.42 9.14 6.99
CA PRO A 208 4.74 8.04 6.32
C PRO A 208 5.08 7.96 4.82
N ILE A 209 4.70 6.84 4.19
CA ILE A 209 4.90 6.62 2.74
C ILE A 209 3.57 6.32 2.07
N TYR A 210 3.41 6.77 0.84
CA TYR A 210 2.27 6.45 0.00
C TYR A 210 2.50 5.18 -0.80
N PHE A 211 1.43 4.45 -1.05
CA PHE A 211 1.39 3.35 -2.00
C PHE A 211 0.31 3.64 -3.04
N GLU A 212 0.71 3.83 -4.29
CA GLU A 212 -0.19 4.11 -5.41
C GLU A 212 -0.41 2.85 -6.23
N PHE A 213 -1.68 2.55 -6.52
CA PHE A 213 -2.11 1.42 -7.33
C PHE A 213 -3.29 1.81 -8.21
N THR A 214 -3.54 1.02 -9.23
CA THR A 214 -4.68 1.23 -10.14
C THR A 214 -5.61 0.04 -10.11
N PHE A 215 -6.90 0.30 -10.25
CA PHE A 215 -7.94 -0.72 -10.35
C PHE A 215 -8.94 -0.36 -11.45
N ASP A 216 -9.61 -1.37 -11.99
CA ASP A 216 -10.52 -1.24 -13.10
C ASP A 216 -11.85 -0.60 -12.73
N GLU A 217 -12.59 -0.10 -13.73
CA GLU A 217 -13.91 0.53 -13.56
C GLU A 217 -14.94 -0.40 -12.92
N GLY A 218 -14.89 -1.71 -13.22
CA GLY A 218 -15.79 -2.69 -12.62
C GLY A 218 -15.62 -2.81 -11.11
N SER A 219 -14.37 -2.85 -10.65
CA SER A 219 -14.04 -2.82 -9.21
C SER A 219 -14.45 -1.51 -8.56
N PHE A 220 -14.24 -0.38 -9.23
CA PHE A 220 -14.66 0.94 -8.75
C PHE A 220 -16.18 1.00 -8.54
N LEU A 221 -16.96 0.56 -9.53
CA LEU A 221 -18.43 0.54 -9.42
C LEU A 221 -18.92 -0.39 -8.30
N ARG A 222 -18.22 -1.52 -8.09
CA ARG A 222 -18.52 -2.43 -6.97
C ARG A 222 -18.28 -1.73 -5.62
N TYR A 223 -17.15 -1.04 -5.44
CA TYR A 223 -16.83 -0.28 -4.24
C TYR A 223 -17.81 0.87 -3.99
N GLU A 224 -18.18 1.62 -5.03
CA GLU A 224 -19.19 2.68 -4.94
C GLU A 224 -20.56 2.16 -4.50
N ARG A 225 -20.97 0.98 -4.98
CA ARG A 225 -22.22 0.34 -4.55
C ARG A 225 -22.17 -0.12 -3.09
N MET A 226 -21.03 -0.65 -2.65
CA MET A 226 -20.84 -1.08 -1.26
C MET A 226 -20.85 0.11 -0.30
N SER A 227 -20.27 1.24 -0.67
CA SER A 227 -20.31 2.48 0.11
C SER A 227 -21.72 2.98 0.38
N LYS A 228 -22.61 2.88 -0.61
CA LYS A 228 -24.02 3.29 -0.47
C LYS A 228 -24.82 2.41 0.51
N THR A 229 -24.35 1.22 0.81
CA THR A 229 -24.98 0.28 1.76
C THR A 229 -24.42 0.37 3.18
N GLY A 230 -23.61 1.41 3.48
CA GLY A 230 -23.08 1.66 4.83
C GLY A 230 -21.73 1.00 5.13
N ASN A 231 -21.13 0.33 4.15
CA ASN A 231 -19.77 -0.19 4.23
C ASN A 231 -18.85 0.75 3.44
N ASP A 232 -18.22 1.66 4.15
CA ASP A 232 -17.42 2.78 3.61
C ASP A 232 -16.09 2.34 2.96
N ILE A 233 -16.15 1.49 1.94
CA ILE A 233 -14.95 1.14 1.14
C ILE A 233 -14.65 2.21 0.09
N ALA A 234 -15.66 2.97 -0.34
CA ALA A 234 -15.54 3.97 -1.40
C ALA A 234 -15.78 5.40 -0.94
N SER A 235 -15.93 5.68 0.35
CA SER A 235 -15.89 7.05 0.81
C SER A 235 -14.53 7.62 0.45
N ARG A 236 -14.52 8.50 -0.54
CA ARG A 236 -13.34 9.15 -1.13
C ARG A 236 -12.45 9.75 -0.04
N GLY A 237 -11.67 8.92 0.65
CA GLY A 237 -10.62 9.42 1.48
C GLY A 237 -10.62 9.07 2.96
N ALA A 238 -11.33 8.11 3.49
CA ALA A 238 -11.20 7.88 4.92
C ALA A 238 -11.27 6.41 5.35
N GLY A 239 -10.11 5.84 5.66
CA GLY A 239 -10.01 4.84 6.70
C GLY A 239 -10.25 3.38 6.33
N VAL A 240 -10.46 3.03 5.05
CA VAL A 240 -10.52 1.62 4.67
C VAL A 240 -9.17 0.96 4.94
N GLN A 241 -9.15 0.01 5.86
CA GLN A 241 -7.94 -0.74 6.14
C GLN A 241 -7.55 -1.60 4.94
N VAL A 242 -6.30 -1.51 4.55
CA VAL A 242 -5.69 -2.31 3.50
C VAL A 242 -4.47 -3.02 4.05
N ALA A 243 -4.20 -4.19 3.51
CA ALA A 243 -3.02 -4.95 3.86
C ALA A 243 -2.08 -5.03 2.66
N LEU A 244 -0.79 -4.97 2.90
CA LEU A 244 0.23 -4.97 1.85
C LEU A 244 1.27 -6.05 2.13
N LYS A 245 1.83 -6.61 1.07
CA LYS A 245 3.01 -7.46 1.12
C LYS A 245 4.04 -7.02 0.09
N LEU A 246 5.30 -7.14 0.45
CA LEU A 246 6.43 -6.97 -0.46
C LEU A 246 6.55 -8.17 -1.41
N ILE A 247 7.44 -8.04 -2.39
CA ILE A 247 7.60 -9.06 -3.45
C ILE A 247 8.27 -10.35 -2.92
N ASP A 248 9.02 -10.25 -1.84
CA ASP A 248 9.73 -11.32 -1.14
C ASP A 248 8.95 -11.90 0.04
N GLU A 249 7.73 -11.42 0.30
CA GLU A 249 6.87 -11.87 1.39
C GLU A 249 5.73 -12.74 0.87
N ASP A 250 5.36 -13.76 1.65
CA ASP A 250 4.21 -14.61 1.34
C ASP A 250 2.90 -14.08 1.93
N ARG A 251 2.99 -13.30 3.01
CA ARG A 251 1.84 -12.82 3.80
C ARG A 251 1.65 -11.33 3.68
N PHE A 252 0.40 -10.87 3.88
CA PHE A 252 0.03 -9.45 3.90
C PHE A 252 0.11 -8.93 5.34
N ASP A 253 1.32 -8.70 5.83
CA ASP A 253 1.56 -8.35 7.24
C ASP A 253 1.65 -6.84 7.49
N HIS A 254 1.79 -6.03 6.44
CA HIS A 254 1.84 -4.57 6.56
C HIS A 254 0.44 -3.97 6.47
N GLN A 255 0.03 -3.28 7.52
CA GLN A 255 -1.27 -2.63 7.60
C GLN A 255 -1.17 -1.16 7.24
N GLY A 256 -2.13 -0.69 6.46
CA GLY A 256 -2.28 0.71 6.07
C GLY A 256 -3.75 1.07 5.88
N HIS A 257 -4.00 2.26 5.40
CA HIS A 257 -5.36 2.71 5.10
C HIS A 257 -5.39 3.44 3.76
N LEU A 258 -6.48 3.25 3.03
CA LEU A 258 -6.78 4.00 1.83
C LEU A 258 -7.10 5.44 2.23
N ASP A 259 -6.41 6.42 1.64
CA ASP A 259 -6.62 7.84 1.92
C ASP A 259 -7.16 8.62 0.72
N PHE A 260 -7.01 8.08 -0.49
CA PHE A 260 -7.41 8.79 -1.69
C PHE A 260 -7.79 7.82 -2.82
N VAL A 261 -8.85 8.18 -3.54
CA VAL A 261 -9.22 7.59 -4.84
C VAL A 261 -9.43 8.75 -5.80
N ASP A 262 -8.87 8.65 -7.00
CA ASP A 262 -8.93 9.71 -7.99
C ASP A 262 -10.40 10.03 -8.37
N ASN A 263 -10.62 11.22 -8.90
CA ASN A 263 -11.94 11.69 -9.31
C ASN A 263 -12.27 11.42 -10.78
N ALA A 264 -11.34 10.88 -11.54
CA ALA A 264 -11.48 10.58 -12.95
C ALA A 264 -10.83 9.23 -13.30
N ILE A 265 -11.47 8.50 -14.20
CA ILE A 265 -10.94 7.29 -14.80
C ILE A 265 -10.04 7.68 -15.97
N ASP A 266 -8.86 7.09 -16.04
CA ASP A 266 -7.97 7.24 -17.21
C ASP A 266 -8.62 6.58 -18.42
N ARG A 267 -8.92 7.38 -19.42
CA ARG A 267 -9.64 6.94 -20.63
C ARG A 267 -8.82 6.00 -21.53
N SER A 268 -7.50 6.01 -21.40
CA SER A 268 -6.61 5.17 -22.20
C SER A 268 -6.52 3.75 -21.66
N THR A 269 -6.64 3.58 -20.37
CA THR A 269 -6.49 2.29 -19.68
C THR A 269 -7.78 1.76 -19.06
N GLY A 270 -8.82 2.60 -18.91
CA GLY A 270 -10.05 2.23 -18.21
C GLY A 270 -9.84 1.99 -16.71
N THR A 271 -8.80 2.56 -16.14
CA THR A 271 -8.45 2.36 -14.72
C THR A 271 -8.55 3.66 -13.93
N ILE A 272 -8.69 3.53 -12.63
CA ILE A 272 -8.68 4.63 -11.66
C ILE A 272 -7.57 4.43 -10.66
N ARG A 273 -6.94 5.50 -10.22
CA ARG A 273 -5.84 5.47 -9.26
C ARG A 273 -6.38 5.52 -7.82
N GLY A 274 -5.93 4.58 -7.01
CA GLY A 274 -6.07 4.59 -5.56
C GLY A 274 -4.73 4.84 -4.88
N ARG A 275 -4.77 5.43 -3.70
CA ARG A 275 -3.60 5.68 -2.87
C ARG A 275 -3.88 5.26 -1.43
N ALA A 276 -2.94 4.54 -0.84
CA ALA A 276 -2.97 4.15 0.55
C ALA A 276 -1.75 4.71 1.30
N VAL A 277 -1.90 4.91 2.59
CA VAL A 277 -0.84 5.40 3.49
C VAL A 277 -0.37 4.26 4.37
N PHE A 278 0.95 4.13 4.48
CA PHE A 278 1.61 3.16 5.36
C PHE A 278 2.62 3.86 6.26
N ALA A 279 2.68 3.43 7.52
CA ALA A 279 3.77 3.82 8.41
C ALA A 279 5.05 3.09 8.00
N ASN A 280 6.19 3.77 8.04
CA ASN A 280 7.48 3.24 7.64
C ASN A 280 8.60 3.59 8.63
N PRO A 281 8.43 3.32 9.93
CA PRO A 281 9.39 3.74 10.96
C PRO A 281 10.77 3.10 10.77
N ASN A 282 10.82 1.91 10.21
CA ASN A 282 12.06 1.18 9.95
C ASN A 282 12.69 1.49 8.57
N ASN A 283 12.09 2.38 7.79
CA ASN A 283 12.53 2.74 6.44
C ASN A 283 12.72 1.54 5.49
N ILE A 284 11.91 0.49 5.64
CA ILE A 284 11.91 -0.70 4.78
C ILE A 284 11.38 -0.32 3.40
N PHE A 285 10.28 0.46 3.35
CA PHE A 285 9.68 0.89 2.11
C PHE A 285 10.47 2.05 1.53
N THR A 286 10.90 1.89 0.30
CA THR A 286 11.61 2.93 -0.45
C THR A 286 10.75 3.38 -1.63
N PRO A 287 10.62 4.69 -1.90
CA PRO A 287 9.91 5.18 -3.07
C PRO A 287 10.40 4.52 -4.36
N GLY A 288 9.47 4.08 -5.21
CA GLY A 288 9.75 3.33 -6.43
C GLY A 288 9.66 1.82 -6.31
N MET A 289 9.72 1.24 -5.11
CA MET A 289 9.54 -0.20 -4.91
C MET A 289 8.13 -0.64 -5.28
N PHE A 290 8.02 -1.87 -5.81
CA PHE A 290 6.74 -2.54 -6.06
C PHE A 290 6.28 -3.33 -4.85
N ALA A 291 4.97 -3.43 -4.68
CA ALA A 291 4.34 -4.30 -3.71
C ALA A 291 2.94 -4.74 -4.21
N ARG A 292 2.29 -5.60 -3.45
CA ARG A 292 0.89 -5.96 -3.65
C ARG A 292 0.06 -5.48 -2.47
N VAL A 293 -1.01 -4.77 -2.77
CA VAL A 293 -2.00 -4.35 -1.78
C VAL A 293 -3.25 -5.20 -1.91
N ARG A 294 -3.84 -5.55 -0.78
CA ARG A 294 -5.11 -6.23 -0.66
C ARG A 294 -6.14 -5.26 -0.11
N VAL A 295 -7.19 -5.05 -0.90
CA VAL A 295 -8.30 -4.15 -0.57
C VAL A 295 -9.55 -5.00 -0.32
N PRO A 296 -10.35 -4.74 0.74
CA PRO A 296 -11.61 -5.43 0.96
C PRO A 296 -12.54 -5.28 -0.25
N GLY A 297 -13.01 -6.40 -0.80
CA GLY A 297 -13.84 -6.45 -2.02
C GLY A 297 -15.32 -6.77 -1.72
N SER A 298 -15.65 -7.13 -0.47
CA SER A 298 -17.02 -7.35 -0.01
C SER A 298 -17.21 -6.96 1.46
N PRO A 299 -18.45 -6.70 1.91
CA PRO A 299 -18.80 -6.74 3.31
C PRO A 299 -18.49 -8.11 3.93
N PRO A 300 -18.30 -8.22 5.25
CA PRO A 300 -18.23 -9.49 5.92
C PRO A 300 -19.53 -10.27 5.72
N TYR A 301 -19.42 -11.55 5.31
CA TYR A 301 -20.55 -12.45 5.14
C TYR A 301 -20.24 -13.85 5.71
N GLU A 302 -21.26 -14.57 6.13
CA GLU A 302 -21.09 -15.97 6.53
C GLU A 302 -20.88 -16.84 5.31
N ALA A 303 -19.78 -17.58 5.29
CA ALA A 303 -19.43 -18.48 4.21
C ALA A 303 -19.15 -19.89 4.73
N MET A 304 -19.41 -20.86 3.87
CA MET A 304 -19.02 -22.24 4.05
C MET A 304 -17.63 -22.45 3.45
N LEU A 305 -16.75 -23.07 4.22
CA LEU A 305 -15.37 -23.33 3.83
C LEU A 305 -15.09 -24.82 3.79
N LEU A 306 -14.31 -25.20 2.78
CA LEU A 306 -13.84 -26.57 2.57
C LEU A 306 -12.35 -26.58 2.24
N PRO A 307 -11.62 -27.67 2.58
CA PRO A 307 -10.29 -27.88 2.01
C PRO A 307 -10.35 -27.94 0.48
N ASP A 308 -9.41 -27.29 -0.18
CA ASP A 308 -9.36 -27.26 -1.66
C ASP A 308 -9.25 -28.68 -2.26
N ALA A 309 -8.66 -29.62 -1.52
CA ALA A 309 -8.56 -31.04 -1.89
C ALA A 309 -9.92 -31.76 -2.03
N ALA A 310 -10.98 -31.22 -1.42
CA ALA A 310 -12.34 -31.80 -1.50
C ALA A 310 -13.08 -31.40 -2.79
N ILE A 311 -12.50 -30.52 -3.61
CA ILE A 311 -13.15 -29.95 -4.79
C ILE A 311 -12.68 -30.67 -6.05
N GLY A 312 -13.62 -31.33 -6.72
CA GLY A 312 -13.41 -31.92 -8.02
C GLY A 312 -13.65 -30.96 -9.18
N THR A 313 -13.10 -31.30 -10.34
CA THR A 313 -13.34 -30.56 -11.58
C THR A 313 -13.85 -31.50 -12.63
N GLU A 314 -15.01 -31.20 -13.21
CA GLU A 314 -15.60 -31.92 -14.31
C GLU A 314 -15.73 -30.97 -15.50
N GLN A 315 -14.88 -31.17 -16.50
CA GLN A 315 -14.75 -30.24 -17.60
C GLN A 315 -14.48 -28.80 -17.14
N THR A 316 -15.48 -27.92 -17.20
CA THR A 316 -15.41 -26.51 -16.77
C THR A 316 -16.08 -26.23 -15.45
N ARG A 317 -16.81 -27.23 -14.88
CA ARG A 317 -17.57 -27.05 -13.64
C ARG A 317 -16.83 -27.58 -12.43
N LYS A 318 -16.95 -26.89 -11.32
CA LYS A 318 -16.44 -27.36 -10.02
C LYS A 318 -17.57 -28.08 -9.28
N PHE A 319 -17.22 -29.20 -8.66
CA PHE A 319 -18.16 -29.99 -7.90
C PHE A 319 -17.55 -30.51 -6.60
N VAL A 320 -18.39 -30.89 -5.67
CA VAL A 320 -18.03 -31.61 -4.46
C VAL A 320 -18.89 -32.87 -4.37
N LEU A 321 -18.36 -33.88 -3.74
CA LEU A 321 -19.13 -35.12 -3.43
C LEU A 321 -19.68 -35.00 -2.00
N THR A 322 -21.00 -35.12 -1.87
CA THR A 322 -21.71 -35.11 -0.59
C THR A 322 -22.28 -36.48 -0.32
N VAL A 323 -22.51 -36.82 0.97
CA VAL A 323 -23.11 -38.06 1.40
C VAL A 323 -24.48 -37.77 2.01
N ASN A 324 -25.53 -38.33 1.40
CA ASN A 324 -26.89 -38.22 1.89
C ASN A 324 -27.12 -39.09 3.16
N ALA A 325 -28.31 -38.95 3.78
CA ALA A 325 -28.71 -39.75 4.95
C ALA A 325 -28.64 -41.27 4.72
N ASP A 326 -28.89 -41.73 3.48
CA ASP A 326 -28.82 -43.12 3.04
C ASP A 326 -27.40 -43.61 2.73
N ASN A 327 -26.37 -42.81 3.08
CA ASN A 327 -24.95 -43.05 2.77
C ASN A 327 -24.66 -43.20 1.25
N THR A 328 -25.48 -42.58 0.43
CA THR A 328 -25.27 -42.53 -1.03
C THR A 328 -24.53 -41.24 -1.41
N VAL A 329 -23.54 -41.37 -2.29
CA VAL A 329 -22.76 -40.26 -2.82
C VAL A 329 -23.57 -39.47 -3.84
N VAL A 330 -23.63 -38.15 -3.68
CA VAL A 330 -24.26 -37.23 -4.62
C VAL A 330 -23.23 -36.16 -5.03
N SER A 331 -23.17 -35.90 -6.34
CA SER A 331 -22.35 -34.78 -6.87
C SER A 331 -23.17 -33.51 -6.82
N LYS A 332 -22.63 -32.44 -6.19
CA LYS A 332 -23.21 -31.09 -6.19
C LYS A 332 -22.24 -30.12 -6.84
N TYR A 333 -22.73 -29.39 -7.86
CA TYR A 333 -21.96 -28.31 -8.46
C TYR A 333 -21.91 -27.12 -7.54
N VAL A 334 -20.73 -26.50 -7.44
CA VAL A 334 -20.47 -25.41 -6.52
C VAL A 334 -19.84 -24.21 -7.22
N THR A 335 -20.18 -23.02 -6.71
CA THR A 335 -19.51 -21.77 -7.10
C THR A 335 -18.43 -21.46 -6.07
N LEU A 336 -17.19 -21.38 -6.54
CA LEU A 336 -16.04 -21.14 -5.67
C LEU A 336 -15.83 -19.64 -5.43
N GLY A 337 -15.44 -19.30 -4.22
CA GLY A 337 -14.88 -18.02 -3.84
C GLY A 337 -13.35 -18.06 -3.70
N GLN A 338 -12.82 -17.14 -2.92
CA GLN A 338 -11.39 -17.03 -2.64
C GLN A 338 -10.90 -18.13 -1.69
N THR A 339 -9.59 -18.35 -1.67
CA THR A 339 -8.95 -19.22 -0.66
C THR A 339 -8.56 -18.37 0.54
N THR A 340 -8.88 -18.86 1.72
CA THR A 340 -8.48 -18.21 2.99
C THR A 340 -7.00 -18.48 3.28
N ALA A 341 -6.42 -17.73 4.24
CA ALA A 341 -5.04 -17.92 4.68
C ALA A 341 -4.76 -19.35 5.22
N ASP A 342 -5.80 -20.03 5.72
CA ASP A 342 -5.73 -21.41 6.23
C ASP A 342 -5.87 -22.48 5.13
N ASN A 343 -5.76 -22.08 3.87
CA ASN A 343 -5.87 -22.96 2.70
C ASN A 343 -7.27 -23.60 2.53
N LEU A 344 -8.31 -22.95 3.08
CA LEU A 344 -9.69 -23.34 2.90
C LEU A 344 -10.31 -22.51 1.77
N ARG A 345 -11.11 -23.18 0.92
CA ARG A 345 -11.83 -22.54 -0.18
C ARG A 345 -13.21 -22.11 0.28
N VAL A 346 -13.56 -20.85 0.01
CA VAL A 346 -14.92 -20.34 0.20
C VAL A 346 -15.84 -20.92 -0.85
N ILE A 347 -17.00 -21.43 -0.42
CA ILE A 347 -18.08 -21.87 -1.29
C ILE A 347 -19.17 -20.81 -1.26
N LYS A 348 -19.42 -20.18 -2.41
CA LYS A 348 -20.43 -19.11 -2.54
C LYS A 348 -21.84 -19.65 -2.74
N ASP A 349 -21.97 -20.78 -3.45
CA ASP A 349 -23.26 -21.38 -3.77
C ASP A 349 -23.13 -22.87 -4.06
N GLY A 350 -24.23 -23.63 -3.92
CA GLY A 350 -24.31 -25.03 -4.28
C GLY A 350 -24.28 -26.02 -3.10
N LEU A 351 -24.08 -25.56 -1.85
CA LEU A 351 -24.08 -26.41 -0.65
C LEU A 351 -25.10 -25.92 0.39
N GLY A 352 -25.74 -26.86 1.05
CA GLY A 352 -26.56 -26.61 2.23
C GLY A 352 -25.73 -26.69 3.55
N PRO A 353 -26.22 -26.05 4.61
CA PRO A 353 -25.50 -26.00 5.89
C PRO A 353 -25.26 -27.34 6.57
N ASP A 354 -26.05 -28.37 6.24
CA ASP A 354 -26.02 -29.71 6.84
C ASP A 354 -25.39 -30.75 5.91
N ASP A 355 -24.84 -30.34 4.78
CA ASP A 355 -24.19 -31.23 3.83
C ASP A 355 -22.90 -31.83 4.40
N ARG A 356 -22.77 -33.16 4.35
CA ARG A 356 -21.54 -33.87 4.69
C ARG A 356 -20.71 -34.05 3.44
N VAL A 357 -19.59 -33.36 3.36
CA VAL A 357 -18.72 -33.35 2.17
C VAL A 357 -17.59 -34.37 2.33
N ILE A 358 -17.32 -35.15 1.28
CA ILE A 358 -16.20 -36.08 1.22
C ILE A 358 -14.90 -35.26 1.05
N VAL A 359 -14.00 -35.32 2.03
CA VAL A 359 -12.70 -34.65 2.01
C VAL A 359 -11.56 -35.58 1.62
N ASN A 360 -11.67 -36.88 1.97
CA ASN A 360 -10.70 -37.90 1.59
C ASN A 360 -11.40 -39.12 0.95
N GLY A 361 -10.74 -39.73 -0.04
CA GLY A 361 -11.28 -40.89 -0.73
C GLY A 361 -12.11 -40.55 -1.98
N LEU A 362 -12.04 -39.34 -2.53
CA LEU A 362 -12.76 -38.90 -3.72
C LEU A 362 -12.61 -39.87 -4.91
N LEU A 363 -11.43 -40.46 -5.10
CA LEU A 363 -11.18 -41.43 -6.21
C LEU A 363 -11.94 -42.74 -6.04
N ARG A 364 -12.39 -43.07 -4.82
CA ARG A 364 -13.13 -44.31 -4.48
C ARG A 364 -14.64 -44.09 -4.43
N ALA A 365 -15.08 -42.83 -4.32
CA ALA A 365 -16.47 -42.43 -4.27
C ALA A 365 -16.99 -42.10 -5.67
N ARG A 366 -18.01 -42.83 -6.12
CA ARG A 366 -18.69 -42.54 -7.39
C ARG A 366 -20.11 -42.09 -7.11
N PRO A 367 -20.62 -41.06 -7.84
CA PRO A 367 -22.02 -40.65 -7.71
C PRO A 367 -22.97 -41.84 -7.84
N GLY A 368 -23.95 -41.95 -6.94
CA GLY A 368 -24.89 -43.05 -6.87
C GLY A 368 -24.43 -44.30 -6.08
N GLN A 369 -23.18 -44.40 -5.67
CA GLN A 369 -22.62 -45.51 -4.90
C GLN A 369 -22.83 -45.30 -3.41
N LYS A 370 -23.09 -46.40 -2.66
CA LYS A 370 -23.08 -46.38 -1.20
C LYS A 370 -21.65 -46.39 -0.68
N VAL A 371 -21.38 -45.59 0.35
CA VAL A 371 -20.08 -45.47 1.00
C VAL A 371 -20.24 -45.62 2.53
N THR A 372 -19.14 -45.92 3.20
CA THR A 372 -19.09 -45.92 4.66
C THR A 372 -18.44 -44.63 5.12
N PRO A 373 -19.23 -43.61 5.57
CA PRO A 373 -18.68 -42.34 6.02
C PRO A 373 -17.95 -42.51 7.36
N GLN A 374 -16.73 -42.01 7.43
CA GLN A 374 -15.97 -41.82 8.67
C GLN A 374 -15.85 -40.34 8.93
N GLU A 375 -16.30 -39.88 10.08
CA GLU A 375 -16.17 -38.45 10.42
C GLU A 375 -14.70 -38.11 10.67
N GLU A 376 -14.17 -37.19 9.85
CA GLU A 376 -12.88 -36.58 10.09
C GLU A 376 -13.09 -35.47 11.12
N GLY A 377 -12.36 -35.51 12.25
CA GLY A 377 -12.42 -34.44 13.25
C GLY A 377 -12.19 -33.10 12.61
N LYS A 378 -12.82 -32.02 13.11
CA LYS A 378 -12.79 -30.64 12.57
C LYS A 378 -11.43 -30.31 12.02
N PRO A 379 -11.32 -29.85 10.75
CA PRO A 379 -10.06 -29.39 10.18
C PRO A 379 -9.55 -28.20 11.00
N GLY A 380 -8.41 -28.38 11.66
CA GLY A 380 -7.81 -27.38 12.55
C GLY A 380 -7.17 -27.94 13.82
N ALA A 381 -7.40 -29.19 14.17
CA ALA A 381 -6.66 -29.87 15.24
C ALA A 381 -5.42 -30.53 14.65
N ALA A 382 -4.24 -30.04 14.98
CA ALA A 382 -2.97 -30.68 14.65
C ALA A 382 -2.98 -32.16 15.13
N PRO A 383 -2.41 -33.10 14.36
CA PRO A 383 -2.36 -34.49 14.78
C PRO A 383 -1.55 -34.60 16.06
N ALA A 384 -2.17 -35.18 17.11
CA ALA A 384 -1.48 -35.55 18.33
C ALA A 384 -0.36 -36.54 17.95
N GLN A 385 0.87 -36.12 18.06
CA GLN A 385 2.03 -37.01 18.03
C GLN A 385 1.97 -37.89 19.29
N GLY A 386 1.72 -39.15 19.06
CA GLY A 386 1.63 -40.12 20.17
C GLY A 386 1.44 -41.56 19.71
N ALA A 387 2.41 -42.10 18.98
CA ALA A 387 2.59 -43.56 18.89
C ALA A 387 4.07 -43.86 19.03
N SER A 388 4.48 -44.09 20.27
CA SER A 388 5.79 -44.66 20.61
C SER A 388 5.92 -46.05 19.98
N LEU A 389 6.93 -46.23 19.17
CA LEU A 389 7.39 -47.52 18.67
C LEU A 389 7.88 -48.39 19.86
N PRO A 390 7.59 -49.68 19.91
CA PRO A 390 8.13 -50.58 20.94
C PRO A 390 9.63 -50.78 20.73
N GLN A 391 10.41 -50.47 21.76
CA GLN A 391 11.82 -50.80 21.82
C GLN A 391 11.96 -52.32 22.02
N THR A 392 12.61 -53.00 21.11
CA THR A 392 13.13 -54.37 21.30
C THR A 392 14.38 -54.31 22.20
N PRO A 393 14.51 -55.22 23.18
CA PRO A 393 15.66 -55.28 24.06
C PRO A 393 16.80 -56.04 23.39
N LYS A 394 18.00 -55.46 23.47
CA LYS A 394 19.27 -56.16 23.53
C LYS A 394 20.23 -55.42 24.44
#